data_0d2f433bb71ea95912ff08911618ca1b
#
_entry.id   0d2f433bb71ea95912ff08911618ca1b
#
_cell.length_a   1.000
_cell.length_b   1.000
_cell.length_c   1.000
_cell.angle_alpha   90.00
_cell.angle_beta   90.00
_cell.angle_gamma   90.00
#
_symmetry.space_group_name_H-M   'P 1'
#
loop_
_entity.id
_entity.type
_entity.pdbx_description
1 polymer ?
#
loop_
_entity_poly.entity_id
_entity_poly.type
_entity_poly.pdbx_seq_one_letter_code
_entity_poly.pdbx_strand_id
1 'polypeptide(L)'
;MKRWAIISVIFITIFAIFIGCQRRESTKEEVYKEFQKKIVTMSSYKCIAEIEASGNKSSHNYVFIHSYVKPDYYKLEVVEPKNLKGKTMEYKGDKVIISNPDIKDKIELPNMEDNRQYAFIGDFIKNYLQNEEV
;
A
#
# COMPACT_ATOMS: atom_id res chain seq x y z
N MET A 1 35.63 17.02 49.21
CA MET A 1 34.83 17.87 48.30
C MET A 1 34.84 17.40 46.82
N LYS A 2 35.99 17.07 46.20
CA LYS A 2 36.07 16.63 44.81
C LYS A 2 35.26 15.34 44.47
N ARG A 3 35.19 14.37 45.38
CA ARG A 3 34.47 13.10 45.16
C ARG A 3 32.94 13.29 45.10
N TRP A 4 32.40 14.20 45.86
CA TRP A 4 30.96 14.51 45.88
C TRP A 4 30.52 15.23 44.61
N ALA A 5 31.39 16.09 44.04
CA ALA A 5 31.12 16.75 42.77
C ALA A 5 31.07 15.76 41.59
N ILE A 6 31.95 14.76 41.61
CA ILE A 6 31.94 13.73 40.54
C ILE A 6 30.67 12.89 40.60
N ILE A 7 30.21 12.50 41.79
CA ILE A 7 28.97 11.72 41.96
C ILE A 7 27.75 12.54 41.48
N SER A 8 27.70 13.83 41.77
CA SER A 8 26.64 14.71 41.34
C SER A 8 26.57 14.84 39.81
N VAL A 9 27.72 14.95 39.14
CA VAL A 9 27.78 15.04 37.68
C VAL A 9 27.33 13.73 37.03
N ILE A 10 27.69 12.56 37.57
CA ILE A 10 27.25 11.26 37.06
C ILE A 10 25.73 11.10 37.21
N PHE A 11 25.15 11.57 38.33
CA PHE A 11 23.71 11.50 38.57
C PHE A 11 22.92 12.38 37.57
N ILE A 12 23.43 13.57 37.28
CA ILE A 12 22.82 14.51 36.31
C ILE A 12 22.88 13.93 34.88
N THR A 13 23.99 13.30 34.49
CA THR A 13 24.12 12.69 33.16
C THR A 13 23.20 11.48 33.00
N ILE A 14 23.04 10.63 34.01
CA ILE A 14 22.11 9.51 33.99
C ILE A 14 20.67 10.02 33.88
N PHE A 15 20.31 11.08 34.64
CA PHE A 15 18.96 11.66 34.57
C PHE A 15 18.65 12.29 33.23
N ALA A 16 19.62 12.91 32.56
CA ALA A 16 19.48 13.49 31.22
C ALA A 16 19.24 12.40 30.14
N ILE A 17 19.83 11.21 30.29
CA ILE A 17 19.64 10.09 29.37
C ILE A 17 18.21 9.50 29.50
N PHE A 18 17.65 9.47 30.71
CA PHE A 18 16.28 8.97 30.91
C PHE A 18 15.20 9.91 30.36
N ILE A 19 15.43 11.21 30.32
CA ILE A 19 14.48 12.19 29.77
C ILE A 19 14.49 12.16 28.21
N GLY A 20 15.62 11.78 27.59
CA GLY A 20 15.79 11.76 26.13
C GLY A 20 15.05 10.63 25.38
N CYS A 21 14.54 9.63 26.08
CA CYS A 21 13.95 8.42 25.48
C CYS A 21 12.42 8.31 25.60
N GLN A 22 11.70 9.36 25.97
CA GLN A 22 10.24 9.34 25.83
C GLN A 22 9.89 9.42 24.34
N ARG A 23 9.77 8.26 23.68
CA ARG A 23 9.05 8.15 22.40
C ARG A 23 7.62 8.65 22.67
N ARG A 24 7.35 9.88 22.24
CA ARG A 24 6.00 10.40 22.24
C ARG A 24 5.16 9.48 21.34
N GLU A 25 4.22 8.77 21.93
CA GLU A 25 3.24 8.02 21.17
C GLU A 25 2.44 9.02 20.32
N SER A 26 2.42 8.78 19.01
CA SER A 26 1.65 9.60 18.08
C SER A 26 0.17 9.50 18.44
N THR A 27 -0.53 10.60 18.50
CA THR A 27 -1.98 10.60 18.70
C THR A 27 -2.68 10.03 17.47
N LYS A 28 -3.92 9.59 17.62
CA LYS A 28 -4.72 9.09 16.48
C LYS A 28 -4.84 10.14 15.37
N GLU A 29 -4.99 11.40 15.75
CA GLU A 29 -5.07 12.54 14.83
C GLU A 29 -3.76 12.77 14.09
N GLU A 30 -2.62 12.63 14.74
CA GLU A 30 -1.31 12.74 14.09
C GLU A 30 -1.10 11.61 13.07
N VAL A 31 -1.44 10.37 13.44
CA VAL A 31 -1.36 9.21 12.54
C VAL A 31 -2.28 9.40 11.33
N TYR A 32 -3.49 9.88 11.57
CA TYR A 32 -4.46 10.13 10.50
C TYR A 32 -3.96 11.21 9.52
N LYS A 33 -3.46 12.33 10.02
CA LYS A 33 -2.88 13.40 9.19
C LYS A 33 -1.66 12.93 8.39
N GLU A 34 -0.80 12.11 8.99
CA GLU A 34 0.34 11.53 8.25
C GLU A 34 -0.13 10.58 7.15
N PHE A 35 -1.14 9.77 7.42
CA PHE A 35 -1.75 8.87 6.43
C PHE A 35 -2.33 9.67 5.26
N GLN A 36 -3.15 10.69 5.53
CA GLN A 36 -3.70 11.59 4.52
C GLN A 36 -2.60 12.20 3.67
N LYS A 37 -1.59 12.80 4.31
CA LYS A 37 -0.45 13.39 3.60
C LYS A 37 0.26 12.39 2.70
N LYS A 38 0.47 11.16 3.16
CA LYS A 38 1.09 10.10 2.34
C LYS A 38 0.25 9.74 1.13
N ILE A 39 -1.06 9.59 1.28
CA ILE A 39 -1.97 9.27 0.18
C ILE A 39 -1.97 10.39 -0.87
N VAL A 40 -2.11 11.65 -0.44
CA VAL A 40 -2.13 12.82 -1.34
C VAL A 40 -0.82 12.95 -2.13
N THR A 41 0.32 12.76 -1.48
CA THR A 41 1.65 12.92 -2.08
C THR A 41 2.16 11.69 -2.81
N MET A 42 1.51 10.54 -2.63
CA MET A 42 1.91 9.29 -3.24
C MET A 42 1.74 9.34 -4.76
N SER A 43 2.83 9.12 -5.51
CA SER A 43 2.82 9.03 -6.97
C SER A 43 2.73 7.60 -7.48
N SER A 44 3.16 6.63 -6.68
CA SER A 44 3.15 5.22 -7.03
C SER A 44 3.22 4.35 -5.79
N TYR A 45 2.75 3.11 -5.89
CA TYR A 45 2.99 2.07 -4.90
C TYR A 45 3.11 0.70 -5.55
N LYS A 46 3.69 -0.24 -4.81
CA LYS A 46 3.71 -1.64 -5.12
C LYS A 46 3.49 -2.43 -3.83
N CYS A 47 2.51 -3.34 -3.84
CA CYS A 47 2.20 -4.18 -2.69
C CYS A 47 1.88 -5.61 -3.11
N ILE A 48 1.85 -6.51 -2.14
CA ILE A 48 1.30 -7.85 -2.29
C ILE A 48 -0.12 -7.79 -1.73
N ALA A 49 -1.10 -8.22 -2.52
CA ALA A 49 -2.50 -8.30 -2.14
C ALA A 49 -2.92 -9.77 -2.12
N GLU A 50 -3.49 -10.19 -1.00
CA GLU A 50 -4.13 -11.50 -0.85
C GLU A 50 -5.64 -11.30 -0.91
N ILE A 51 -6.28 -12.02 -1.82
CA ILE A 51 -7.72 -11.91 -2.06
C ILE A 51 -8.35 -13.29 -1.93
N GLU A 52 -9.32 -13.40 -1.04
CA GLU A 52 -10.19 -14.57 -0.97
C GLU A 52 -11.48 -14.30 -1.74
N ALA A 53 -11.65 -15.00 -2.85
CA ALA A 53 -12.88 -14.96 -3.63
C ALA A 53 -13.81 -16.10 -3.22
N SER A 54 -14.84 -15.76 -2.46
CA SER A 54 -15.83 -16.73 -1.99
C SER A 54 -17.11 -16.68 -2.84
N GLY A 55 -17.47 -17.81 -3.41
CA GLY A 55 -18.73 -18.01 -4.12
C GLY A 55 -19.61 -19.05 -3.41
N ASN A 56 -20.81 -19.26 -3.92
CA ASN A 56 -21.79 -20.19 -3.32
C ASN A 56 -21.31 -21.67 -3.26
N LYS A 57 -20.29 -22.06 -4.02
CA LYS A 57 -19.82 -23.44 -4.14
C LYS A 57 -18.33 -23.63 -3.85
N SER A 58 -17.55 -22.56 -3.82
CA SER A 58 -16.10 -22.65 -3.64
C SER A 58 -15.52 -21.33 -3.14
N SER A 59 -14.40 -21.43 -2.44
CA SER A 59 -13.54 -20.30 -2.10
C SER A 59 -12.18 -20.50 -2.77
N HIS A 60 -11.63 -19.45 -3.34
CA HIS A 60 -10.33 -19.45 -4.00
C HIS A 60 -9.47 -18.30 -3.46
N ASN A 61 -8.24 -18.61 -3.11
CA ASN A 61 -7.28 -17.63 -2.65
C ASN A 61 -6.35 -17.25 -3.81
N TYR A 62 -6.16 -15.95 -3.99
CA TYR A 62 -5.25 -15.37 -4.97
C TYR A 62 -4.24 -14.48 -4.28
N VAL A 63 -3.00 -14.53 -4.73
CA VAL A 63 -1.96 -13.60 -4.34
C VAL A 63 -1.51 -12.83 -5.57
N PHE A 64 -1.55 -11.52 -5.49
CA PHE A 64 -1.16 -10.62 -6.58
C PHE A 64 -0.05 -9.68 -6.13
N ILE A 65 0.84 -9.33 -7.04
CA ILE A 65 1.61 -8.10 -6.96
C ILE A 65 0.75 -7.01 -7.59
N HIS A 66 0.35 -6.04 -6.79
CA HIS A 66 -0.40 -4.88 -7.23
C HIS A 66 0.51 -3.67 -7.32
N SER A 67 0.55 -3.03 -8.48
CA SER A 67 1.33 -1.83 -8.75
C SER A 67 0.42 -0.71 -9.24
N TYR A 68 0.67 0.49 -8.79
CA TYR A 68 -0.02 1.71 -9.19
C TYR A 68 0.96 2.81 -9.51
N VAL A 69 0.67 3.59 -10.54
CA VAL A 69 1.39 4.82 -10.90
C VAL A 69 0.36 5.86 -11.32
N LYS A 70 0.41 7.04 -10.70
CA LYS A 70 -0.48 8.16 -11.10
C LYS A 70 -0.28 8.51 -12.58
N PRO A 71 -1.33 8.99 -13.27
CA PRO A 71 -2.68 9.18 -12.75
C PRO A 71 -3.54 7.92 -12.77
N ASP A 72 -3.37 7.00 -13.72
CA ASP A 72 -4.36 5.95 -14.02
C ASP A 72 -3.76 4.61 -14.43
N TYR A 73 -2.49 4.36 -14.11
CA TYR A 73 -1.86 3.09 -14.41
C TYR A 73 -1.97 2.12 -13.24
N TYR A 74 -2.54 0.95 -13.47
CA TYR A 74 -2.60 -0.17 -12.53
C TYR A 74 -2.10 -1.44 -13.20
N LYS A 75 -1.34 -2.23 -12.45
CA LYS A 75 -0.92 -3.56 -12.89
C LYS A 75 -1.15 -4.56 -11.77
N LEU A 76 -1.81 -5.65 -12.12
CA LEU A 76 -1.94 -6.84 -11.31
C LEU A 76 -1.11 -7.95 -11.94
N GLU A 77 -0.28 -8.61 -11.15
CA GLU A 77 0.50 -9.77 -11.58
C GLU A 77 0.21 -10.94 -10.63
N VAL A 78 -0.28 -12.04 -11.16
CA VAL A 78 -0.63 -13.21 -10.37
C VAL A 78 0.63 -13.91 -9.88
N VAL A 79 0.71 -14.12 -8.56
CA VAL A 79 1.75 -14.91 -7.88
C VAL A 79 1.23 -16.30 -7.53
N GLU A 80 -0.01 -16.35 -7.03
CA GLU A 80 -0.72 -17.58 -6.70
C GLU A 80 -2.17 -17.51 -7.21
N PRO A 81 -2.72 -18.64 -7.63
CA PRO A 81 -2.19 -20.01 -7.65
C PRO A 81 -1.18 -20.24 -8.78
N LYS A 82 -0.35 -21.28 -8.64
CA LYS A 82 0.77 -21.59 -9.57
C LYS A 82 0.36 -21.72 -11.04
N ASN A 83 -0.83 -22.26 -11.32
CA ASN A 83 -1.36 -22.41 -12.68
C ASN A 83 -1.72 -21.08 -13.36
N LEU A 84 -1.77 -19.99 -12.62
CA LEU A 84 -2.04 -18.64 -13.13
C LEU A 84 -0.84 -17.72 -12.98
N LYS A 85 0.26 -18.19 -12.39
CA LYS A 85 1.44 -17.39 -12.08
C LYS A 85 2.00 -16.68 -13.31
N GLY A 86 2.33 -15.40 -13.12
CA GLY A 86 2.89 -14.55 -14.17
C GLY A 86 1.87 -13.96 -15.13
N LYS A 87 0.59 -14.35 -15.08
CA LYS A 87 -0.46 -13.65 -15.81
C LYS A 87 -0.60 -12.24 -15.28
N THR A 88 -0.76 -11.28 -16.20
CA THR A 88 -0.86 -9.86 -15.81
C THR A 88 -2.13 -9.25 -16.39
N MET A 89 -2.66 -8.29 -15.65
CA MET A 89 -3.73 -7.41 -16.08
C MET A 89 -3.25 -5.97 -15.84
N GLU A 90 -3.14 -5.22 -16.93
CA GLU A 90 -2.66 -3.83 -16.90
C GLU A 90 -3.81 -2.91 -17.31
N TYR A 91 -4.14 -1.95 -16.47
CA TYR A 91 -5.09 -0.88 -16.75
C TYR A 91 -4.31 0.37 -17.15
N LYS A 92 -4.54 0.85 -18.35
CA LYS A 92 -3.83 2.02 -18.89
C LYS A 92 -4.80 2.91 -19.63
N GLY A 93 -5.27 3.96 -18.95
CA GLY A 93 -6.26 4.86 -19.49
C GLY A 93 -7.57 4.14 -19.81
N ASP A 94 -7.94 4.13 -21.10
CA ASP A 94 -9.16 3.53 -21.62
C ASP A 94 -9.05 2.05 -21.98
N LYS A 95 -7.92 1.41 -21.68
CA LYS A 95 -7.63 0.02 -22.07
C LYS A 95 -7.26 -0.86 -20.88
N VAL A 96 -7.65 -2.13 -20.98
CA VAL A 96 -7.18 -3.22 -20.14
C VAL A 96 -6.40 -4.20 -21.02
N ILE A 97 -5.16 -4.46 -20.65
CA ILE A 97 -4.27 -5.37 -21.37
C ILE A 97 -4.07 -6.62 -20.52
N ILE A 98 -4.49 -7.76 -21.03
CA ILE A 98 -4.32 -9.05 -20.38
C ILE A 98 -3.18 -9.80 -21.09
N SER A 99 -2.19 -10.24 -20.31
CA SER A 99 -1.06 -11.00 -20.82
C SER A 99 -0.90 -12.32 -20.08
N ASN A 100 -0.49 -13.33 -20.81
CA ASN A 100 -0.12 -14.63 -20.26
C ASN A 100 1.32 -14.93 -20.68
N PRO A 101 2.24 -15.29 -19.77
CA PRO A 101 3.63 -15.58 -20.10
C PRO A 101 3.78 -16.73 -21.11
N ASP A 102 2.82 -17.66 -21.13
CA ASP A 102 2.83 -18.82 -22.03
C ASP A 102 2.34 -18.50 -23.45
N ILE A 103 1.80 -17.30 -23.67
CA ILE A 103 1.18 -16.87 -24.93
C ILE A 103 1.83 -15.57 -25.38
N LYS A 104 2.29 -15.51 -26.62
CA LYS A 104 2.92 -14.29 -27.16
C LYS A 104 1.93 -13.14 -27.37
N ASP A 105 0.67 -13.48 -27.65
CA ASP A 105 -0.37 -12.50 -27.95
C ASP A 105 -0.95 -11.93 -26.64
N LYS A 106 -1.25 -10.64 -26.69
CA LYS A 106 -1.93 -9.91 -25.60
C LYS A 106 -3.37 -9.64 -26.02
N ILE A 107 -4.27 -9.68 -25.06
CA ILE A 107 -5.67 -9.33 -25.28
C ILE A 107 -5.86 -7.89 -24.79
N GLU A 108 -6.31 -7.01 -25.68
CA GLU A 108 -6.69 -5.65 -25.33
C GLU A 108 -8.21 -5.54 -25.28
N LEU A 109 -8.73 -5.04 -24.18
CA LEU A 109 -10.15 -4.80 -23.95
C LEU A 109 -10.37 -3.33 -23.60
N PRO A 110 -11.55 -2.77 -23.92
CA PRO A 110 -11.89 -1.45 -23.40
C PRO A 110 -12.00 -1.49 -21.87
N ASN A 111 -11.54 -0.44 -21.20
CA ASN A 111 -11.62 -0.30 -19.74
C ASN A 111 -13.04 0.11 -19.35
N MET A 112 -13.94 -0.84 -19.16
CA MET A 112 -15.29 -0.63 -18.64
C MET A 112 -15.26 -0.70 -17.11
N GLU A 113 -16.23 -0.05 -16.44
CA GLU A 113 -16.33 -0.07 -14.98
C GLU A 113 -16.38 -1.49 -14.42
N ASP A 114 -17.08 -2.40 -15.09
CA ASP A 114 -17.18 -3.80 -14.68
C ASP A 114 -15.85 -4.56 -14.72
N ASN A 115 -14.86 -4.09 -15.49
CA ASN A 115 -13.54 -4.71 -15.57
C ASN A 115 -12.58 -4.26 -14.47
N ARG A 116 -12.98 -3.29 -13.61
CA ARG A 116 -12.15 -2.73 -12.53
C ARG A 116 -12.22 -3.49 -11.21
N GLN A 117 -12.90 -4.62 -11.16
CA GLN A 117 -13.15 -5.36 -9.91
C GLN A 117 -11.88 -5.63 -9.08
N TYR A 118 -10.70 -5.68 -9.70
CA TYR A 118 -9.42 -5.93 -9.05
C TYR A 118 -8.55 -4.67 -8.83
N ALA A 119 -9.01 -3.52 -9.30
CA ALA A 119 -8.31 -2.24 -9.12
C ALA A 119 -8.74 -1.48 -7.86
N PHE A 120 -9.46 -2.15 -6.95
CA PHE A 120 -10.16 -1.58 -5.80
C PHE A 120 -9.28 -0.70 -4.89
N ILE A 121 -7.99 -1.00 -4.73
CA ILE A 121 -7.10 -0.17 -3.89
C ILE A 121 -6.91 1.21 -4.51
N GLY A 122 -6.73 1.29 -5.83
CA GLY A 122 -6.59 2.56 -6.54
C GLY A 122 -7.89 3.37 -6.54
N ASP A 123 -9.02 2.70 -6.75
CA ASP A 123 -10.33 3.33 -6.69
C ASP A 123 -10.68 3.80 -5.27
N PHE A 124 -10.30 3.02 -4.26
CA PHE A 124 -10.40 3.44 -2.86
C PHE A 124 -9.62 4.74 -2.61
N ILE A 125 -8.35 4.80 -3.03
CA ILE A 125 -7.51 6.00 -2.86
C ILE A 125 -8.11 7.19 -3.60
N LYS A 126 -8.56 6.99 -4.83
CA LYS A 126 -9.19 8.03 -5.64
C LYS A 126 -10.46 8.57 -4.97
N ASN A 127 -11.34 7.69 -4.54
CA ASN A 127 -12.59 8.06 -3.87
C ASN A 127 -12.33 8.73 -2.51
N TYR A 128 -11.31 8.27 -1.78
CA TYR A 128 -10.90 8.88 -0.53
C TYR A 128 -10.47 10.34 -0.72
N LEU A 129 -9.65 10.61 -1.75
CA LEU A 129 -9.19 11.97 -2.07
C LEU A 129 -10.31 12.88 -2.57
N GLN A 130 -11.25 12.34 -3.36
CA GLN A 130 -12.38 13.12 -3.87
C GLN A 130 -13.39 13.53 -2.79
N ASN A 131 -13.55 12.73 -1.75
CA ASN A 131 -14.48 13.02 -0.65
C ASN A 131 -13.94 14.03 0.37
N GLU A 132 -12.66 14.39 0.31
CA GLU A 132 -12.06 15.41 1.21
C GLU A 132 -12.04 16.82 0.61
N GLU A 133 -12.43 16.99 -0.63
CA GLU A 133 -12.55 18.31 -1.28
C GLU A 133 -13.91 18.98 -1.03
N VAL A 134 -14.69 18.50 -0.05
CA VAL A 134 -16.00 19.07 0.32
C VAL A 134 -15.92 19.87 1.62
#